data_0f7f2cf60d5e056db43a670a76535998
#
_entry.id   0f7f2cf60d5e056db43a670a76535998
#
_cell.length_a   1.000
_cell.length_b   1.000
_cell.length_c   1.000
_cell.angle_alpha   90.00
_cell.angle_beta   90.00
_cell.angle_gamma   90.00
#
_symmetry.space_group_name_H-M   'P 1'
#
loop_
_entity.id
_entity.type
_entity.pdbx_description
1 polymer ?
#
loop_
_entity_poly.entity_id
_entity_poly.type
_entity_poly.pdbx_seq_one_letter_code
_entity_poly.pdbx_strand_id
1 'polypeptide(L)'
;MKIIKLILFLFIFTGIYSQDACGTDEYNKPFRDANPEKYAQIERSIQDYLRTPPKSGHHITIPVVFHVVYNDANENIPDSVIYQQLEVLNQSFNVRNADTTKLTDTLKKWVGNFKISFELAHVDPNGLPTGGITRTHTQMSAFSYYGNLVKFNQHGKDAWPTDRYLNIWVCDLYNYLLGYAQFPGGPKETDGIVLDWQTVGNQQYSWSYSDPAFSNWVGGKVAVHEIGHWLNLYHPWGNDGQCSEDYIPETGSQGGPIYPSAECPDTLFSTCNPSERVFVKHYMDYGGNNCLVCFTKNQVLRGLASLNTYRSEMLDNYQPRPTISQFEETKVNPTLSKGRLYVELPPYVGSVLISIYDVSGKVVYTSRVNDRFNEIYLNVKEGIYFLSINHNGNRVFTKKIMISQSSPYGADISKFVDNLDNT
;
A
#
# COMPACT_ATOMS: atom_id res chain seq x y z
N MET A 1 -63.04 41.02 0.38
CA MET A 1 -62.21 40.12 -0.50
C MET A 1 -60.89 39.91 0.19
N LYS A 2 -60.69 38.77 0.87
CA LYS A 2 -59.44 38.43 1.54
C LYS A 2 -58.62 37.57 0.57
N ILE A 3 -57.47 38.07 0.16
CA ILE A 3 -56.52 37.35 -0.71
C ILE A 3 -55.68 36.44 0.21
N ILE A 4 -55.90 35.12 0.11
CA ILE A 4 -55.06 34.12 0.77
C ILE A 4 -53.82 33.93 -0.13
N LYS A 5 -52.64 34.37 0.38
CA LYS A 5 -51.33 34.02 -0.24
C LYS A 5 -50.99 32.59 0.11
N LEU A 6 -51.08 31.72 -0.89
CA LEU A 6 -50.58 30.36 -0.79
C LEU A 6 -49.05 30.38 -0.90
N ILE A 7 -48.37 30.12 0.18
CA ILE A 7 -46.91 29.94 0.18
C ILE A 7 -46.64 28.48 -0.15
N LEU A 8 -46.17 28.25 -1.39
CA LEU A 8 -45.71 26.95 -1.83
C LEU A 8 -44.30 26.69 -1.24
N PHE A 9 -44.22 25.86 -0.22
CA PHE A 9 -42.93 25.34 0.27
C PHE A 9 -42.42 24.30 -0.73
N LEU A 10 -41.43 24.69 -1.55
CA LEU A 10 -40.66 23.76 -2.35
C LEU A 10 -39.69 23.00 -1.41
N PHE A 11 -40.05 21.82 -1.01
CA PHE A 11 -39.10 20.87 -0.40
C PHE A 11 -38.12 20.43 -1.50
N ILE A 12 -36.96 21.09 -1.56
CA ILE A 12 -35.81 20.53 -2.28
C ILE A 12 -35.35 19.34 -1.46
N PHE A 13 -35.76 18.15 -1.86
CA PHE A 13 -35.09 16.91 -1.47
C PHE A 13 -33.70 16.94 -2.12
N THR A 14 -32.71 17.50 -1.41
CA THR A 14 -31.32 17.16 -1.67
C THR A 14 -31.19 15.70 -1.24
N GLY A 15 -31.27 14.79 -2.18
CA GLY A 15 -30.84 13.42 -1.97
C GLY A 15 -29.39 13.51 -1.53
N ILE A 16 -29.15 13.24 -0.26
CA ILE A 16 -27.82 12.94 0.24
C ILE A 16 -27.50 11.59 -0.38
N TYR A 17 -26.85 11.60 -1.54
CA TYR A 17 -26.20 10.39 -2.03
C TYR A 17 -25.14 10.08 -0.99
N SER A 18 -25.37 9.02 -0.22
CA SER A 18 -24.32 8.38 0.56
C SER A 18 -23.24 7.97 -0.45
N GLN A 19 -22.12 8.67 -0.41
CA GLN A 19 -20.97 8.36 -1.23
C GLN A 19 -20.34 7.10 -0.67
N ASP A 20 -20.28 6.03 -1.47
CA ASP A 20 -19.57 4.82 -1.11
C ASP A 20 -18.07 5.13 -1.11
N ALA A 21 -17.47 5.14 0.08
CA ALA A 21 -16.05 5.40 0.27
C ALA A 21 -15.18 4.30 -0.36
N CYS A 22 -15.68 3.06 -0.40
CA CYS A 22 -15.06 1.89 -1.02
C CYS A 22 -15.95 1.35 -2.14
N GLY A 23 -15.38 1.11 -3.31
CA GLY A 23 -16.10 0.58 -4.49
C GLY A 23 -16.02 -0.94 -4.66
N THR A 24 -15.54 -1.66 -3.65
CA THR A 24 -15.24 -3.10 -3.76
C THR A 24 -16.48 -3.94 -4.04
N ASP A 25 -17.61 -3.66 -3.40
CA ASP A 25 -18.84 -4.45 -3.59
C ASP A 25 -19.38 -4.27 -5.01
N GLU A 26 -19.48 -3.03 -5.49
CA GLU A 26 -19.95 -2.69 -6.85
C GLU A 26 -18.98 -3.19 -7.91
N TYR A 27 -17.66 -3.10 -7.66
CA TYR A 27 -16.63 -3.59 -8.57
C TYR A 27 -16.73 -5.10 -8.78
N ASN A 28 -16.92 -5.86 -7.72
CA ASN A 28 -16.96 -7.33 -7.81
C ASN A 28 -18.35 -7.89 -8.19
N LYS A 29 -19.42 -7.11 -7.99
CA LYS A 29 -20.79 -7.56 -8.21
C LYS A 29 -21.04 -8.16 -9.59
N PRO A 30 -20.64 -7.54 -10.74
CA PRO A 30 -20.88 -8.12 -12.06
C PRO A 30 -20.23 -9.49 -12.24
N PHE A 31 -19.02 -9.67 -11.71
CA PHE A 31 -18.31 -10.95 -11.80
C PHE A 31 -18.94 -12.00 -10.87
N ARG A 32 -19.32 -11.61 -9.65
CA ARG A 32 -20.03 -12.47 -8.69
C ARG A 32 -21.36 -12.95 -9.25
N ASP A 33 -22.18 -12.03 -9.79
CA ASP A 33 -23.50 -12.36 -10.34
C ASP A 33 -23.39 -13.30 -11.56
N ALA A 34 -22.32 -13.14 -12.37
CA ALA A 34 -22.05 -14.03 -13.49
C ALA A 34 -21.47 -15.40 -13.10
N ASN A 35 -20.91 -15.53 -11.88
CA ASN A 35 -20.20 -16.73 -11.41
C ASN A 35 -20.62 -17.16 -10.00
N PRO A 36 -21.92 -17.33 -9.69
CA PRO A 36 -22.40 -17.57 -8.34
C PRO A 36 -21.86 -18.88 -7.74
N GLU A 37 -21.76 -19.94 -8.57
CA GLU A 37 -21.20 -21.23 -8.11
C GLU A 37 -19.74 -21.13 -7.70
N LYS A 38 -18.95 -20.34 -8.40
CA LYS A 38 -17.54 -20.10 -8.08
C LYS A 38 -17.41 -19.38 -6.74
N TYR A 39 -18.22 -18.36 -6.49
CA TYR A 39 -18.22 -17.66 -5.20
C TYR A 39 -18.68 -18.58 -4.05
N ALA A 40 -19.71 -19.38 -4.26
CA ALA A 40 -20.12 -20.39 -3.29
C ALA A 40 -19.02 -21.44 -3.03
N GLN A 41 -18.25 -21.81 -4.05
CA GLN A 41 -17.09 -22.70 -3.89
C GLN A 41 -15.97 -22.02 -3.08
N ILE A 42 -15.70 -20.74 -3.35
CA ILE A 42 -14.71 -19.95 -2.59
C ILE A 42 -15.08 -19.96 -1.11
N GLU A 43 -16.33 -19.64 -0.78
CA GLU A 43 -16.78 -19.63 0.60
C GLU A 43 -16.67 -21.00 1.26
N ARG A 44 -17.12 -22.07 0.60
CA ARG A 44 -16.94 -23.44 1.11
C ARG A 44 -15.49 -23.80 1.40
N SER A 45 -14.57 -23.46 0.49
CA SER A 45 -13.14 -23.75 0.66
C SER A 45 -12.53 -23.00 1.83
N ILE A 46 -12.97 -21.76 2.08
CA ILE A 46 -12.57 -20.99 3.27
C ILE A 46 -13.11 -21.62 4.54
N GLN A 47 -14.39 -22.00 4.56
CA GLN A 47 -15.00 -22.67 5.72
C GLN A 47 -14.35 -24.02 6.02
N ASP A 48 -13.98 -24.78 5.00
CA ASP A 48 -13.26 -26.04 5.18
C ASP A 48 -11.85 -25.83 5.76
N TYR A 49 -11.13 -24.79 5.30
CA TYR A 49 -9.84 -24.41 5.88
C TYR A 49 -9.98 -24.00 7.35
N LEU A 50 -11.02 -23.23 7.68
CA LEU A 50 -11.26 -22.76 9.05
C LEU A 50 -11.59 -23.87 10.04
N ARG A 51 -12.14 -25.03 9.58
CA ARG A 51 -12.39 -26.20 10.43
C ARG A 51 -11.09 -26.90 10.88
N THR A 52 -10.04 -26.81 10.08
CA THR A 52 -8.74 -27.46 10.34
C THR A 52 -7.58 -26.52 10.01
N PRO A 53 -7.48 -25.36 10.70
CA PRO A 53 -6.43 -24.40 10.40
C PRO A 53 -5.05 -25.01 10.69
N PRO A 54 -4.04 -24.73 9.88
CA PRO A 54 -2.69 -25.19 10.14
C PRO A 54 -2.19 -24.68 11.49
N LYS A 55 -1.40 -25.50 12.20
CA LYS A 55 -0.80 -25.13 13.47
C LYS A 55 0.19 -23.99 13.24
N SER A 56 -0.06 -22.84 13.87
CA SER A 56 0.71 -21.59 13.94
C SER A 56 1.42 -21.16 12.63
N GLY A 57 0.92 -20.06 12.05
CA GLY A 57 1.51 -19.49 10.85
C GLY A 57 2.91 -18.94 11.08
N HIS A 58 3.81 -19.25 10.15
CA HIS A 58 5.05 -18.52 9.96
C HIS A 58 4.74 -17.07 9.58
N HIS A 59 5.68 -16.18 9.78
CA HIS A 59 5.59 -14.83 9.27
C HIS A 59 5.59 -14.88 7.73
N ILE A 60 4.63 -14.21 7.12
CA ILE A 60 4.44 -14.16 5.67
C ILE A 60 4.98 -12.83 5.15
N THR A 61 5.70 -12.84 4.04
CA THR A 61 6.10 -11.63 3.33
C THR A 61 5.42 -11.60 1.96
N ILE A 62 4.73 -10.50 1.64
CA ILE A 62 4.07 -10.29 0.36
C ILE A 62 4.83 -9.21 -0.42
N PRO A 63 5.42 -9.56 -1.58
CA PRO A 63 6.00 -8.57 -2.48
C PRO A 63 4.90 -7.71 -3.09
N VAL A 64 5.05 -6.38 -3.01
CA VAL A 64 4.10 -5.43 -3.58
C VAL A 64 4.74 -4.62 -4.69
N VAL A 65 3.97 -4.25 -5.69
CA VAL A 65 4.33 -3.24 -6.67
C VAL A 65 3.31 -2.11 -6.66
N PHE A 66 3.81 -0.88 -6.57
CA PHE A 66 2.98 0.32 -6.71
C PHE A 66 3.03 0.82 -8.15
N HIS A 67 1.87 0.93 -8.78
CA HIS A 67 1.68 1.51 -10.11
C HIS A 67 1.08 2.90 -9.95
N VAL A 68 1.92 3.93 -9.94
CA VAL A 68 1.48 5.32 -9.90
C VAL A 68 1.07 5.73 -11.30
N VAL A 69 -0.23 5.95 -11.51
CA VAL A 69 -0.82 6.38 -12.78
C VAL A 69 -1.34 7.80 -12.57
N TYR A 70 -0.76 8.77 -13.26
CA TYR A 70 -0.96 10.19 -12.98
C TYR A 70 -1.25 11.00 -14.25
N ASN A 71 -2.15 11.97 -14.15
CA ASN A 71 -2.42 12.94 -15.19
C ASN A 71 -1.67 14.25 -14.93
N ASP A 72 -1.63 14.70 -13.67
CA ASP A 72 -0.88 15.88 -13.30
C ASP A 72 0.25 15.61 -12.29
N ALA A 73 1.05 16.63 -12.00
CA ALA A 73 2.24 16.49 -11.16
C ALA A 73 1.93 16.17 -9.70
N ASN A 74 0.75 16.53 -9.17
CA ASN A 74 0.38 16.27 -7.79
C ASN A 74 0.04 14.80 -7.56
N GLU A 75 -0.59 14.17 -8.56
CA GLU A 75 -0.93 12.74 -8.54
C GLU A 75 0.32 11.85 -8.62
N ASN A 76 1.42 12.39 -9.15
CA ASN A 76 2.71 11.69 -9.23
C ASN A 76 3.42 11.70 -7.87
N ILE A 77 2.77 11.11 -6.86
CA ILE A 77 3.24 11.09 -5.48
C ILE A 77 4.69 10.58 -5.37
N PRO A 78 5.53 11.18 -4.52
CA PRO A 78 6.93 10.76 -4.36
C PRO A 78 7.05 9.41 -3.68
N ASP A 79 8.18 8.73 -3.93
CA ASP A 79 8.48 7.41 -3.34
C ASP A 79 8.42 7.42 -1.80
N SER A 80 8.75 8.56 -1.17
CA SER A 80 8.67 8.71 0.28
C SER A 80 7.25 8.50 0.83
N VAL A 81 6.22 8.88 0.09
CA VAL A 81 4.81 8.64 0.45
C VAL A 81 4.47 7.16 0.33
N ILE A 82 4.99 6.48 -0.70
CA ILE A 82 4.83 5.03 -0.87
C ILE A 82 5.53 4.26 0.25
N TYR A 83 6.73 4.68 0.68
CA TYR A 83 7.42 4.06 1.83
C TYR A 83 6.64 4.23 3.14
N GLN A 84 5.98 5.37 3.34
CA GLN A 84 5.11 5.58 4.50
C GLN A 84 3.86 4.70 4.44
N GLN A 85 3.25 4.56 3.24
CA GLN A 85 2.14 3.63 3.06
C GLN A 85 2.54 2.20 3.42
N LEU A 86 3.72 1.78 2.99
CA LEU A 86 4.26 0.47 3.32
C LEU A 86 4.45 0.28 4.83
N GLU A 87 4.92 1.33 5.54
CA GLU A 87 5.04 1.32 6.99
C GLU A 87 3.67 1.18 7.68
N VAL A 88 2.64 1.93 7.22
CA VAL A 88 1.27 1.81 7.74
C VAL A 88 0.74 0.38 7.57
N LEU A 89 0.92 -0.22 6.39
CA LEU A 89 0.54 -1.62 6.14
C LEU A 89 1.24 -2.56 7.14
N ASN A 90 2.56 -2.43 7.27
CA ASN A 90 3.35 -3.30 8.13
C ASN A 90 3.02 -3.13 9.62
N GLN A 91 2.68 -1.92 10.05
CA GLN A 91 2.23 -1.68 11.41
C GLN A 91 0.85 -2.28 11.66
N SER A 92 -0.11 -2.07 10.75
CA SER A 92 -1.50 -2.50 10.90
C SER A 92 -1.65 -4.02 10.87
N PHE A 93 -1.01 -4.71 9.91
CA PHE A 93 -1.08 -6.16 9.76
C PHE A 93 -0.28 -6.94 10.83
N ASN A 94 0.59 -6.24 11.59
CA ASN A 94 1.37 -6.82 12.68
C ASN A 94 1.02 -6.27 14.07
N VAL A 95 -0.09 -5.51 14.20
CA VAL A 95 -0.56 -4.94 15.47
C VAL A 95 0.53 -4.09 16.16
N ARG A 96 1.26 -3.31 15.39
CA ARG A 96 2.33 -2.41 15.86
C ARG A 96 1.94 -0.93 15.76
N ASN A 97 0.75 -0.63 15.26
CA ASN A 97 0.22 0.73 15.17
C ASN A 97 -0.15 1.25 16.56
N ALA A 98 0.17 2.51 16.84
CA ALA A 98 -0.08 3.16 18.13
C ALA A 98 -1.57 3.22 18.51
N ASP A 99 -2.46 3.17 17.53
CA ASP A 99 -3.91 3.23 17.74
C ASP A 99 -4.45 2.06 18.60
N THR A 100 -3.73 0.94 18.69
CA THR A 100 -4.12 -0.19 19.55
C THR A 100 -4.21 0.19 21.03
N THR A 101 -3.55 1.28 21.46
CA THR A 101 -3.69 1.84 22.81
C THR A 101 -5.06 2.45 23.07
N LYS A 102 -5.82 2.78 22.02
CA LYS A 102 -7.17 3.33 22.11
C LYS A 102 -8.25 2.27 22.41
N LEU A 103 -7.88 0.99 22.41
CA LEU A 103 -8.81 -0.10 22.70
C LEU A 103 -8.88 -0.36 24.21
N THR A 104 -10.09 -0.61 24.69
CA THR A 104 -10.29 -1.14 26.06
C THR A 104 -9.70 -2.54 26.19
N ASP A 105 -9.36 -2.96 27.40
CA ASP A 105 -8.80 -4.30 27.65
C ASP A 105 -9.78 -5.42 27.26
N THR A 106 -11.08 -5.15 27.32
CA THR A 106 -12.11 -6.08 26.87
C THR A 106 -12.02 -6.34 25.37
N LEU A 107 -11.70 -5.33 24.56
CA LEU A 107 -11.63 -5.44 23.10
C LEU A 107 -10.27 -5.88 22.61
N LYS A 108 -9.20 -5.61 23.34
CA LYS A 108 -7.85 -6.11 22.99
C LYS A 108 -7.82 -7.63 22.80
N LYS A 109 -8.67 -8.38 23.50
CA LYS A 109 -8.80 -9.83 23.34
C LYS A 109 -9.28 -10.26 21.94
N TRP A 110 -9.95 -9.37 21.20
CA TRP A 110 -10.47 -9.66 19.87
C TRP A 110 -9.48 -9.29 18.76
N VAL A 111 -8.44 -8.52 19.08
CA VAL A 111 -7.43 -8.10 18.11
C VAL A 111 -6.71 -9.31 17.54
N GLY A 112 -6.73 -9.41 16.22
CA GLY A 112 -6.01 -10.40 15.43
C GLY A 112 -4.70 -9.84 14.87
N ASN A 113 -3.73 -10.72 14.70
CA ASN A 113 -2.45 -10.38 14.07
C ASN A 113 -2.23 -11.30 12.88
N PHE A 114 -2.20 -10.72 11.67
CA PHE A 114 -1.96 -11.47 10.43
C PHE A 114 -0.55 -12.05 10.35
N LYS A 115 0.43 -11.42 11.00
CA LYS A 115 1.85 -11.73 10.82
C LYS A 115 2.28 -11.67 9.35
N ILE A 116 1.72 -10.70 8.63
CA ILE A 116 2.06 -10.41 7.23
C ILE A 116 2.89 -9.13 7.19
N SER A 117 4.01 -9.16 6.47
CA SER A 117 4.76 -7.98 6.07
C SER A 117 4.67 -7.78 4.57
N PHE A 118 4.64 -6.52 4.16
CA PHE A 118 4.65 -6.11 2.77
C PHE A 118 6.02 -5.52 2.45
N GLU A 119 6.60 -5.93 1.33
CA GLU A 119 7.88 -5.41 0.84
C GLU A 119 7.72 -4.95 -0.60
N LEU A 120 8.33 -3.81 -0.96
CA LEU A 120 8.42 -3.46 -2.37
C LEU A 120 9.16 -4.55 -3.12
N ALA A 121 8.63 -4.94 -4.27
CA ALA A 121 9.28 -5.89 -5.16
C ALA A 121 10.70 -5.42 -5.47
N HIS A 122 11.67 -6.31 -5.38
CA HIS A 122 13.07 -6.03 -5.70
C HIS A 122 13.52 -6.65 -7.02
N VAL A 123 12.68 -7.49 -7.60
CA VAL A 123 12.85 -8.09 -8.92
C VAL A 123 11.58 -7.82 -9.73
N ASP A 124 11.71 -7.37 -10.95
CA ASP A 124 10.59 -7.16 -11.85
C ASP A 124 10.12 -8.47 -12.52
N PRO A 125 9.03 -8.48 -13.33
CA PRO A 125 8.56 -9.67 -14.03
C PRO A 125 9.58 -10.34 -14.94
N ASN A 126 10.58 -9.59 -15.43
CA ASN A 126 11.63 -10.08 -16.32
C ASN A 126 12.88 -10.56 -15.57
N GLY A 127 12.87 -10.53 -14.24
CA GLY A 127 14.00 -10.91 -13.40
C GLY A 127 15.05 -9.80 -13.21
N LEU A 128 14.74 -8.55 -13.57
CA LEU A 128 15.65 -7.43 -13.40
C LEU A 128 15.43 -6.74 -12.05
N PRO A 129 16.48 -6.16 -11.46
CA PRO A 129 16.37 -5.36 -10.24
C PRO A 129 15.37 -4.20 -10.40
N THR A 130 14.56 -3.97 -9.36
CA THR A 130 13.57 -2.90 -9.34
C THR A 130 13.39 -2.32 -7.94
N GLY A 131 12.83 -1.11 -7.87
CA GLY A 131 12.36 -0.51 -6.62
C GLY A 131 10.91 -0.84 -6.28
N GLY A 132 10.21 -1.65 -7.10
CA GLY A 132 8.80 -2.00 -6.87
C GLY A 132 7.82 -0.85 -7.08
N ILE A 133 8.23 0.21 -7.79
CA ILE A 133 7.40 1.38 -8.10
C ILE A 133 7.48 1.64 -9.59
N THR A 134 6.34 1.69 -10.27
CA THR A 134 6.24 2.10 -11.67
C THR A 134 5.48 3.42 -11.78
N ARG A 135 5.77 4.22 -12.78
CA ARG A 135 5.13 5.51 -13.01
C ARG A 135 4.65 5.60 -14.45
N THR A 136 3.37 5.91 -14.63
CA THR A 136 2.73 5.97 -15.94
C THR A 136 1.94 7.28 -16.04
N HIS A 137 2.34 8.13 -16.98
CA HIS A 137 1.54 9.31 -17.31
C HIS A 137 0.33 8.89 -18.17
N THR A 138 -0.84 9.46 -17.87
CA THR A 138 -2.09 9.20 -18.58
C THR A 138 -2.75 10.48 -19.05
N GLN A 139 -3.65 10.36 -20.04
CA GLN A 139 -4.52 11.47 -20.45
C GLN A 139 -5.90 11.43 -19.74
N MET A 140 -6.14 10.40 -18.93
CA MET A 140 -7.36 10.30 -18.14
C MET A 140 -7.25 11.21 -16.92
N SER A 141 -8.23 12.09 -16.72
CA SER A 141 -8.28 12.99 -15.56
C SER A 141 -8.60 12.27 -14.26
N ALA A 142 -9.34 11.17 -14.32
CA ALA A 142 -9.63 10.30 -13.19
C ALA A 142 -10.13 8.93 -13.68
N PHE A 143 -10.21 7.96 -12.77
CA PHE A 143 -10.64 6.59 -13.03
C PHE A 143 -11.84 6.21 -12.17
N SER A 144 -12.52 5.14 -12.54
CA SER A 144 -13.55 4.51 -11.73
C SER A 144 -13.32 3.00 -11.68
N TYR A 145 -14.09 2.29 -10.85
CA TYR A 145 -14.05 0.84 -10.84
C TYR A 145 -14.65 0.20 -12.09
N TYR A 146 -15.38 0.95 -12.91
CA TYR A 146 -15.94 0.44 -14.17
C TYR A 146 -14.86 0.31 -15.25
N GLY A 147 -14.84 -0.83 -15.96
CA GLY A 147 -14.02 -1.05 -17.14
C GLY A 147 -12.53 -1.30 -16.88
N ASN A 148 -12.06 -1.25 -15.63
CA ASN A 148 -10.66 -1.55 -15.26
C ASN A 148 -9.59 -0.70 -15.99
N LEU A 149 -9.91 0.49 -16.45
CA LEU A 149 -9.04 1.27 -17.34
C LEU A 149 -7.65 1.55 -16.75
N VAL A 150 -7.57 1.78 -15.41
CA VAL A 150 -6.30 2.00 -14.72
C VAL A 150 -5.39 0.75 -14.73
N LYS A 151 -5.98 -0.44 -14.86
CA LYS A 151 -5.30 -1.73 -14.79
C LYS A 151 -4.77 -2.23 -16.15
N PHE A 152 -4.89 -1.43 -17.21
CA PHE A 152 -4.44 -1.76 -18.56
C PHE A 152 -3.62 -0.63 -19.17
N ASN A 153 -2.60 -0.98 -19.95
CA ASN A 153 -1.62 -0.08 -20.51
C ASN A 153 -2.15 0.96 -21.51
N GLN A 154 -3.41 0.81 -22.00
CA GLN A 154 -4.03 1.81 -22.86
C GLN A 154 -4.25 3.14 -22.13
N HIS A 155 -4.55 3.10 -20.82
CA HIS A 155 -4.83 4.29 -20.01
C HIS A 155 -4.10 4.30 -18.66
N GLY A 156 -3.63 3.15 -18.22
CA GLY A 156 -2.96 2.95 -16.95
C GLY A 156 -1.75 2.03 -17.06
N LYS A 157 -1.68 1.02 -16.22
CA LYS A 157 -0.55 0.08 -16.16
C LYS A 157 -1.04 -1.35 -15.99
N ASP A 158 -0.57 -2.27 -16.87
CA ASP A 158 -0.82 -3.70 -16.73
C ASP A 158 -0.32 -4.23 -15.39
N ALA A 159 -1.07 -5.17 -14.83
CA ALA A 159 -0.64 -5.89 -13.63
C ALA A 159 0.68 -6.64 -13.84
N TRP A 160 1.51 -6.66 -12.81
CA TRP A 160 2.57 -7.63 -12.71
C TRP A 160 1.99 -9.00 -12.33
N PRO A 161 2.70 -10.12 -12.63
CA PRO A 161 2.21 -11.47 -12.36
C PRO A 161 1.72 -11.65 -10.92
N THR A 162 0.45 -11.98 -10.74
CA THR A 162 -0.22 -12.04 -9.44
C THR A 162 0.10 -13.29 -8.62
N ASP A 163 0.81 -14.23 -9.24
CA ASP A 163 1.45 -15.35 -8.57
C ASP A 163 2.76 -14.98 -7.84
N ARG A 164 3.20 -13.72 -7.96
CA ARG A 164 4.41 -13.20 -7.33
C ARG A 164 4.23 -11.86 -6.64
N TYR A 165 3.27 -11.03 -7.07
CA TYR A 165 3.14 -9.65 -6.63
C TYR A 165 1.70 -9.29 -6.29
N LEU A 166 1.51 -8.58 -5.18
CA LEU A 166 0.30 -7.78 -4.96
C LEU A 166 0.44 -6.48 -5.75
N ASN A 167 -0.46 -6.25 -6.72
CA ASN A 167 -0.51 -5.02 -7.49
C ASN A 167 -1.34 -3.97 -6.75
N ILE A 168 -0.78 -2.77 -6.60
CA ILE A 168 -1.42 -1.60 -5.99
C ILE A 168 -1.36 -0.45 -6.98
N TRP A 169 -2.50 -0.13 -7.60
CA TRP A 169 -2.60 1.05 -8.46
C TRP A 169 -2.94 2.27 -7.62
N VAL A 170 -2.30 3.40 -7.92
CA VAL A 170 -2.53 4.70 -7.30
C VAL A 170 -2.86 5.69 -8.41
N CYS A 171 -4.03 6.30 -8.34
CA CYS A 171 -4.52 7.23 -9.37
C CYS A 171 -5.55 8.20 -8.77
N ASP A 172 -6.02 9.17 -9.54
CA ASP A 172 -7.21 9.95 -9.18
C ASP A 172 -8.47 9.09 -9.44
N LEU A 173 -9.37 9.05 -8.47
CA LEU A 173 -10.63 8.31 -8.54
C LEU A 173 -11.83 9.26 -8.57
N TYR A 174 -12.79 9.00 -9.49
CA TYR A 174 -14.01 9.82 -9.60
C TYR A 174 -14.86 9.76 -8.32
N ASN A 175 -15.57 10.87 -8.07
CA ASN A 175 -16.65 10.96 -7.10
C ASN A 175 -16.23 10.62 -5.66
N TYR A 176 -15.03 11.04 -5.24
CA TYR A 176 -14.49 10.80 -3.89
C TYR A 176 -14.42 9.33 -3.50
N LEU A 177 -14.38 8.43 -4.46
CA LEU A 177 -14.06 7.03 -4.24
C LEU A 177 -12.64 6.93 -3.67
N LEU A 178 -12.47 6.28 -2.52
CA LEU A 178 -11.17 6.21 -1.84
C LEU A 178 -10.32 5.04 -2.34
N GLY A 179 -10.98 3.95 -2.73
CA GLY A 179 -10.32 2.76 -3.23
C GLY A 179 -11.29 1.64 -3.58
N TYR A 180 -10.74 0.56 -4.13
CA TYR A 180 -11.44 -0.70 -4.34
C TYR A 180 -10.46 -1.86 -4.53
N ALA A 181 -10.92 -3.06 -4.23
CA ALA A 181 -10.15 -4.29 -4.33
C ALA A 181 -10.85 -5.34 -5.18
N GLN A 182 -10.08 -6.27 -5.73
CA GLN A 182 -10.64 -7.48 -6.33
C GLN A 182 -10.67 -8.60 -5.28
N PHE A 183 -11.85 -9.19 -5.09
CA PHE A 183 -11.98 -10.42 -4.29
C PHE A 183 -11.28 -11.61 -4.98
N PRO A 184 -10.90 -12.65 -4.21
CA PRO A 184 -10.34 -13.87 -4.77
C PRO A 184 -11.24 -14.49 -5.84
N GLY A 185 -10.60 -15.09 -6.86
CA GLY A 185 -11.33 -15.79 -7.92
C GLY A 185 -11.64 -14.95 -9.16
N GLY A 186 -11.43 -13.64 -9.14
CA GLY A 186 -11.48 -12.78 -10.32
C GLY A 186 -10.36 -13.05 -11.33
N PRO A 187 -10.34 -12.32 -12.47
CA PRO A 187 -9.28 -12.42 -13.47
C PRO A 187 -7.92 -12.03 -12.89
N LYS A 188 -6.86 -12.78 -13.25
CA LYS A 188 -5.48 -12.50 -12.76
C LYS A 188 -4.96 -11.14 -13.27
N GLU A 189 -5.40 -10.73 -14.45
CA GLU A 189 -4.96 -9.48 -15.11
C GLU A 189 -5.42 -8.22 -14.37
N THR A 190 -6.41 -8.35 -13.49
CA THR A 190 -6.98 -7.23 -12.73
C THR A 190 -6.88 -7.42 -11.22
N ASP A 191 -6.19 -8.49 -10.75
CA ASP A 191 -6.09 -8.80 -9.32
C ASP A 191 -5.15 -7.81 -8.61
N GLY A 192 -5.65 -7.28 -7.50
CA GLY A 192 -4.99 -6.27 -6.68
C GLY A 192 -5.96 -5.24 -6.15
N ILE A 193 -5.42 -4.09 -5.72
CA ILE A 193 -6.18 -2.97 -5.17
C ILE A 193 -5.90 -1.69 -5.94
N VAL A 194 -6.85 -0.78 -5.94
CA VAL A 194 -6.72 0.58 -6.48
C VAL A 194 -7.00 1.57 -5.36
N LEU A 195 -6.20 2.62 -5.29
CA LEU A 195 -6.27 3.66 -4.25
C LEU A 195 -6.35 5.03 -4.90
N ASP A 196 -7.17 5.91 -4.35
CA ASP A 196 -7.06 7.33 -4.63
C ASP A 196 -5.72 7.84 -4.10
N TRP A 197 -5.01 8.64 -4.91
CA TRP A 197 -3.66 9.12 -4.59
C TRP A 197 -3.62 9.94 -3.29
N GLN A 198 -4.72 10.62 -2.91
CA GLN A 198 -4.82 11.43 -1.71
C GLN A 198 -4.92 10.60 -0.42
N THR A 199 -5.26 9.32 -0.53
CA THR A 199 -5.40 8.40 0.61
C THR A 199 -4.10 7.68 0.96
N VAL A 200 -3.07 7.80 0.10
CA VAL A 200 -1.80 7.08 0.24
C VAL A 200 -0.83 7.81 1.17
N GLY A 201 -0.10 7.05 1.98
CA GLY A 201 0.88 7.57 2.94
C GLY A 201 0.36 7.65 4.36
N ASN A 202 1.02 8.43 5.21
CA ASN A 202 0.59 8.65 6.58
C ASN A 202 0.22 10.14 6.84
N GLN A 203 -0.42 10.42 7.97
CA GLN A 203 -0.90 11.76 8.32
C GLN A 203 0.21 12.83 8.47
N GLN A 204 1.48 12.46 8.59
CA GLN A 204 2.58 13.40 8.84
C GLN A 204 2.99 14.17 7.59
N TYR A 205 2.62 13.67 6.42
CA TYR A 205 2.89 14.33 5.16
C TYR A 205 1.58 14.76 4.54
N SER A 206 1.15 15.95 4.91
CA SER A 206 0.09 16.68 4.22
C SER A 206 0.56 17.10 2.83
N TRP A 207 0.74 16.15 1.93
CA TRP A 207 0.78 16.50 0.52
C TRP A 207 -0.60 17.00 0.15
N SER A 208 -0.69 18.28 0.13
CA SER A 208 -1.81 19.09 -0.33
C SER A 208 -3.14 18.33 -0.44
N TYR A 209 -3.75 18.02 0.71
CA TYR A 209 -5.19 17.75 0.70
C TYR A 209 -5.86 19.02 0.25
N SER A 210 -6.04 19.15 -1.04
CA SER A 210 -6.79 20.26 -1.61
C SER A 210 -8.26 20.16 -1.27
N ASP A 211 -8.75 18.95 -0.95
CA ASP A 211 -10.14 18.71 -0.62
C ASP A 211 -10.32 18.24 0.84
N PRO A 212 -11.01 19.03 1.69
CA PRO A 212 -11.36 18.64 3.05
C PRO A 212 -12.13 17.32 3.17
N ALA A 213 -12.80 16.85 2.09
CA ALA A 213 -13.54 15.60 2.07
C ALA A 213 -12.65 14.39 2.37
N PHE A 214 -11.36 14.45 2.00
CA PHE A 214 -10.40 13.38 2.28
C PHE A 214 -9.80 13.44 3.70
N SER A 215 -10.03 14.50 4.47
CA SER A 215 -9.35 14.71 5.76
C SER A 215 -9.46 13.57 6.77
N ASN A 216 -10.54 12.81 6.74
CA ASN A 216 -10.77 11.66 7.60
C ASN A 216 -10.13 10.36 7.07
N TRP A 217 -9.60 10.36 5.86
CA TRP A 217 -9.15 9.16 5.14
C TRP A 217 -7.65 9.19 4.82
N VAL A 218 -7.00 10.27 5.21
CA VAL A 218 -5.55 10.45 5.08
C VAL A 218 -4.83 9.69 6.19
N GLY A 219 -3.90 8.85 5.89
CA GLY A 219 -3.16 8.08 6.92
C GLY A 219 -3.01 6.62 6.56
N GLY A 220 -3.28 6.29 5.30
CA GLY A 220 -2.95 5.01 4.70
C GLY A 220 -3.86 3.85 5.11
N LYS A 221 -4.90 4.08 5.92
CA LYS A 221 -5.80 3.01 6.37
C LYS A 221 -6.77 2.54 5.29
N VAL A 222 -6.98 3.33 4.24
CA VAL A 222 -7.71 2.90 3.04
C VAL A 222 -7.00 1.70 2.40
N ALA A 223 -5.68 1.75 2.22
CA ALA A 223 -4.94 0.59 1.71
C ALA A 223 -5.03 -0.65 2.62
N VAL A 224 -5.09 -0.45 3.94
CA VAL A 224 -5.28 -1.55 4.91
C VAL A 224 -6.65 -2.19 4.71
N HIS A 225 -7.70 -1.38 4.53
CA HIS A 225 -9.07 -1.80 4.26
C HIS A 225 -9.16 -2.58 2.92
N GLU A 226 -8.63 -2.02 1.84
CA GLU A 226 -8.69 -2.65 0.52
C GLU A 226 -7.90 -3.97 0.46
N ILE A 227 -6.76 -4.08 1.16
CA ILE A 227 -6.05 -5.36 1.30
C ILE A 227 -6.88 -6.35 2.13
N GLY A 228 -7.67 -5.89 3.10
CA GLY A 228 -8.65 -6.74 3.77
C GLY A 228 -9.63 -7.38 2.79
N HIS A 229 -10.19 -6.62 1.87
CA HIS A 229 -11.04 -7.15 0.79
C HIS A 229 -10.28 -8.08 -0.15
N TRP A 230 -9.07 -7.70 -0.55
CA TRP A 230 -8.22 -8.57 -1.35
C TRP A 230 -7.95 -9.92 -0.67
N LEU A 231 -7.95 -9.96 0.67
CA LEU A 231 -7.90 -11.17 1.50
C LEU A 231 -9.28 -11.81 1.74
N ASN A 232 -10.34 -11.39 1.03
CA ASN A 232 -11.70 -11.90 1.13
C ASN A 232 -12.45 -11.54 2.42
N LEU A 233 -12.12 -10.41 3.04
CA LEU A 233 -12.95 -9.84 4.10
C LEU A 233 -14.05 -9.00 3.49
N TYR A 234 -15.27 -9.13 4.00
CA TYR A 234 -16.43 -8.35 3.59
C TYR A 234 -16.61 -7.15 4.53
N HIS A 235 -17.40 -6.18 4.10
CA HIS A 235 -17.90 -5.16 5.00
C HIS A 235 -18.80 -5.81 6.06
N PRO A 236 -18.94 -5.22 7.28
CA PRO A 236 -19.76 -5.82 8.34
C PRO A 236 -21.25 -5.82 8.03
N TRP A 237 -21.69 -5.12 6.97
CA TRP A 237 -23.07 -5.21 6.45
C TRP A 237 -23.24 -6.22 5.31
N GLY A 238 -22.17 -6.97 5.00
CA GLY A 238 -22.14 -8.00 3.95
C GLY A 238 -22.12 -7.44 2.53
N ASN A 239 -22.13 -8.31 1.54
CA ASN A 239 -22.04 -7.96 0.11
C ASN A 239 -23.40 -7.87 -0.59
N ASP A 240 -24.47 -8.35 0.04
CA ASP A 240 -25.81 -8.47 -0.58
C ASP A 240 -26.79 -7.43 -0.04
N GLY A 241 -26.27 -6.38 0.59
CA GLY A 241 -27.06 -5.29 1.15
C GLY A 241 -27.16 -5.36 2.68
N GLN A 242 -28.00 -4.50 3.19
CA GLN A 242 -28.10 -4.29 4.65
C GLN A 242 -28.39 -5.57 5.42
N CYS A 243 -27.65 -5.77 6.51
CA CYS A 243 -27.79 -6.90 7.41
C CYS A 243 -27.43 -8.27 6.81
N SER A 244 -26.67 -8.29 5.72
CA SER A 244 -26.11 -9.54 5.19
C SER A 244 -24.91 -10.01 6.03
N GLU A 245 -24.58 -11.29 5.91
CA GLU A 245 -23.47 -11.89 6.66
C GLU A 245 -22.10 -11.46 6.09
N ASP A 246 -21.18 -11.07 6.99
CA ASP A 246 -19.76 -10.93 6.70
C ASP A 246 -18.94 -12.16 7.12
N TYR A 247 -19.60 -13.16 7.72
CA TYR A 247 -19.05 -14.39 8.26
C TYR A 247 -18.03 -14.19 9.41
N ILE A 248 -18.15 -13.08 10.14
CA ILE A 248 -17.27 -12.73 11.26
C ILE A 248 -18.13 -12.49 12.52
N PRO A 249 -18.16 -13.44 13.45
CA PRO A 249 -19.10 -13.35 14.59
C PRO A 249 -18.90 -12.13 15.49
N GLU A 250 -17.65 -11.66 15.66
CA GLU A 250 -17.37 -10.55 16.58
C GLU A 250 -17.62 -9.15 16.01
N THR A 251 -17.86 -9.01 14.72
CA THR A 251 -18.24 -7.72 14.12
C THR A 251 -19.71 -7.39 14.40
N GLY A 252 -20.54 -8.43 14.47
CA GLY A 252 -21.98 -8.30 14.62
C GLY A 252 -22.67 -7.86 13.33
N SER A 253 -24.01 -8.01 13.27
CA SER A 253 -24.78 -7.64 12.08
C SER A 253 -24.95 -6.13 11.97
N GLN A 254 -24.56 -5.54 10.84
CA GLN A 254 -24.71 -4.10 10.59
C GLN A 254 -25.64 -3.83 9.39
N GLY A 255 -26.39 -2.73 9.47
CA GLY A 255 -27.27 -2.30 8.38
C GLY A 255 -26.60 -1.37 7.36
N GLY A 256 -25.34 -1.01 7.56
CA GLY A 256 -24.57 -0.12 6.70
C GLY A 256 -23.33 0.42 7.41
N PRO A 257 -22.55 1.26 6.72
CA PRO A 257 -21.30 1.80 7.22
C PRO A 257 -21.48 2.72 8.42
N ILE A 258 -20.49 2.70 9.31
CA ILE A 258 -20.36 3.65 10.42
C ILE A 258 -19.28 4.66 10.00
N TYR A 259 -19.72 5.90 9.75
CA TYR A 259 -18.85 6.97 9.30
C TYR A 259 -18.07 7.60 10.47
N PRO A 260 -16.97 8.34 10.16
CA PRO A 260 -16.15 8.97 11.17
C PRO A 260 -16.95 9.83 12.14
N SER A 261 -16.71 9.62 13.43
CA SER A 261 -17.25 10.46 14.50
C SER A 261 -16.12 10.93 15.42
N ALA A 262 -16.34 12.07 16.09
CA ALA A 262 -15.36 12.59 17.05
C ALA A 262 -15.18 11.67 18.27
N GLU A 263 -16.21 10.89 18.62
CA GLU A 263 -16.22 10.06 19.84
C GLU A 263 -15.57 8.69 19.65
N CYS A 264 -15.61 8.12 18.44
CA CYS A 264 -15.07 6.79 18.13
C CYS A 264 -15.36 5.74 19.20
N PRO A 265 -16.60 5.40 19.48
CA PRO A 265 -16.94 4.42 20.51
C PRO A 265 -16.38 3.05 20.14
N ASP A 266 -16.11 2.21 21.13
CA ASP A 266 -15.62 0.85 20.89
C ASP A 266 -16.68 -0.04 20.26
N THR A 267 -17.94 0.15 20.66
CA THR A 267 -19.09 -0.60 20.16
C THR A 267 -20.31 0.31 20.05
N LEU A 268 -21.19 -0.02 19.11
CA LEU A 268 -22.53 0.54 18.98
C LEU A 268 -23.59 -0.54 19.06
N PHE A 269 -24.85 -0.15 19.17
CA PHE A 269 -25.95 -1.10 18.98
C PHE A 269 -26.14 -1.37 17.49
N SER A 270 -26.36 -2.64 17.15
CA SER A 270 -26.66 -3.04 15.78
C SER A 270 -27.97 -2.39 15.30
N THR A 271 -27.95 -1.94 14.06
CA THR A 271 -29.17 -1.47 13.38
C THR A 271 -30.03 -2.62 12.87
N CYS A 272 -29.45 -3.83 12.74
CA CYS A 272 -30.15 -5.05 12.31
C CYS A 272 -30.78 -5.80 13.48
N ASN A 273 -30.09 -5.82 14.62
CA ASN A 273 -30.55 -6.44 15.85
C ASN A 273 -30.28 -5.53 17.05
N PRO A 274 -31.25 -4.73 17.53
CA PRO A 274 -31.00 -3.75 18.59
C PRO A 274 -30.57 -4.35 19.94
N SER A 275 -30.64 -5.65 20.13
CA SER A 275 -30.10 -6.33 21.31
C SER A 275 -28.63 -6.70 21.21
N GLU A 276 -28.04 -6.55 20.03
CA GLU A 276 -26.66 -6.90 19.73
C GLU A 276 -25.77 -5.66 19.75
N ARG A 277 -24.50 -5.85 20.12
CA ARG A 277 -23.45 -4.85 20.02
C ARG A 277 -22.54 -5.19 18.87
N VAL A 278 -22.23 -4.20 18.02
CA VAL A 278 -21.28 -4.31 16.93
C VAL A 278 -19.96 -3.64 17.30
N PHE A 279 -18.86 -4.27 16.95
CA PHE A 279 -17.52 -3.72 17.11
C PHE A 279 -17.18 -2.83 15.91
N VAL A 280 -16.85 -1.55 16.14
CA VAL A 280 -16.77 -0.54 15.08
C VAL A 280 -15.33 -0.07 14.80
N LYS A 281 -14.32 -0.56 15.51
CA LYS A 281 -12.93 -0.13 15.37
C LYS A 281 -12.07 -1.06 14.48
N HIS A 282 -12.70 -1.97 13.76
CA HIS A 282 -11.98 -2.84 12.82
C HIS A 282 -11.85 -2.18 11.44
N TYR A 283 -10.78 -2.51 10.71
CA TYR A 283 -10.44 -1.88 9.43
C TYR A 283 -11.49 -2.07 8.32
N MET A 284 -12.41 -3.01 8.44
CA MET A 284 -13.42 -3.29 7.40
C MET A 284 -14.69 -2.45 7.53
N ASP A 285 -14.72 -1.46 8.42
CA ASP A 285 -15.79 -0.45 8.51
C ASP A 285 -15.29 0.91 8.00
N TYR A 286 -16.16 1.93 7.97
CA TYR A 286 -15.86 3.27 7.45
C TYR A 286 -15.59 4.30 8.54
N GLY A 287 -15.08 3.89 9.70
CA GLY A 287 -14.83 4.78 10.85
C GLY A 287 -13.76 5.85 10.66
N GLY A 288 -13.06 5.85 9.54
CA GLY A 288 -11.96 6.79 9.24
C GLY A 288 -10.71 6.54 10.12
N ASN A 289 -9.67 7.35 9.88
CA ASN A 289 -8.36 7.15 10.51
C ASN A 289 -8.34 7.16 12.03
N ASN A 290 -9.22 7.96 12.65
CA ASN A 290 -9.25 8.07 14.10
C ASN A 290 -9.89 6.87 14.79
N CYS A 291 -10.79 6.17 14.10
CA CYS A 291 -11.61 5.11 14.67
C CYS A 291 -11.12 3.71 14.28
N LEU A 292 -10.57 3.52 13.10
CA LEU A 292 -10.09 2.23 12.63
C LEU A 292 -8.75 1.86 13.28
N VAL A 293 -8.67 0.71 13.93
CA VAL A 293 -7.53 0.34 14.80
C VAL A 293 -6.92 -1.01 14.47
N CYS A 294 -7.74 -2.03 14.14
CA CYS A 294 -7.27 -3.42 14.03
C CYS A 294 -8.13 -4.27 13.08
N PHE A 295 -7.63 -5.44 12.76
CA PHE A 295 -8.46 -6.56 12.33
C PHE A 295 -8.83 -7.42 13.53
N THR A 296 -9.97 -8.11 13.46
CA THR A 296 -10.37 -9.08 14.48
C THR A 296 -9.69 -10.44 14.26
N LYS A 297 -9.74 -11.32 15.25
CA LYS A 297 -9.15 -12.67 15.15
C LYS A 297 -9.78 -13.51 14.04
N ASN A 298 -11.11 -13.46 13.91
CA ASN A 298 -11.78 -14.22 12.85
C ASN A 298 -11.61 -13.57 11.48
N GLN A 299 -11.49 -12.24 11.38
CA GLN A 299 -11.04 -11.58 10.15
C GLN A 299 -9.65 -12.08 9.72
N VAL A 300 -8.71 -12.17 10.66
CA VAL A 300 -7.36 -12.71 10.39
C VAL A 300 -7.43 -14.17 9.94
N LEU A 301 -8.20 -15.02 10.64
CA LEU A 301 -8.33 -16.43 10.24
C LEU A 301 -8.93 -16.57 8.85
N ARG A 302 -9.99 -15.81 8.53
CA ARG A 302 -10.64 -15.81 7.22
C ARG A 302 -9.69 -15.31 6.13
N GLY A 303 -8.96 -14.20 6.35
CA GLY A 303 -8.01 -13.65 5.41
C GLY A 303 -6.82 -14.59 5.15
N LEU A 304 -6.30 -15.25 6.17
CA LEU A 304 -5.25 -16.28 6.01
C LEU A 304 -5.77 -17.51 5.28
N ALA A 305 -7.01 -17.95 5.53
CA ALA A 305 -7.63 -19.02 4.77
C ALA A 305 -7.70 -18.69 3.27
N SER A 306 -8.15 -17.47 2.96
CA SER A 306 -8.20 -16.98 1.58
C SER A 306 -6.83 -16.91 0.91
N LEU A 307 -5.83 -16.35 1.59
CA LEU A 307 -4.46 -16.24 1.08
C LEU A 307 -3.87 -17.62 0.76
N ASN A 308 -3.98 -18.56 1.68
CA ASN A 308 -3.44 -19.92 1.51
C ASN A 308 -4.19 -20.75 0.47
N THR A 309 -5.47 -20.45 0.21
CA THR A 309 -6.28 -21.22 -0.73
C THR A 309 -6.19 -20.67 -2.16
N TYR A 310 -6.21 -19.34 -2.30
CA TYR A 310 -6.38 -18.69 -3.60
C TYR A 310 -5.16 -17.91 -4.09
N ARG A 311 -4.17 -17.67 -3.22
CA ARG A 311 -2.93 -16.94 -3.54
C ARG A 311 -1.68 -17.64 -3.00
N SER A 312 -1.76 -18.96 -2.78
CA SER A 312 -0.63 -19.78 -2.31
C SER A 312 0.58 -19.70 -3.25
N GLU A 313 0.34 -19.61 -4.57
CA GLU A 313 1.40 -19.46 -5.57
C GLU A 313 2.32 -18.26 -5.24
N MET A 314 1.77 -17.17 -4.73
CA MET A 314 2.56 -15.99 -4.33
C MET A 314 3.48 -16.30 -3.14
N LEU A 315 3.04 -17.14 -2.21
CA LEU A 315 3.84 -17.56 -1.06
C LEU A 315 4.96 -18.52 -1.48
N ASP A 316 4.66 -19.43 -2.41
CA ASP A 316 5.62 -20.42 -2.93
C ASP A 316 6.66 -19.75 -3.84
N ASN A 317 6.26 -18.72 -4.57
CA ASN A 317 7.12 -17.98 -5.50
C ASN A 317 7.89 -16.82 -4.83
N TYR A 318 7.70 -16.60 -3.52
CA TYR A 318 8.39 -15.53 -2.80
C TYR A 318 9.91 -15.73 -2.85
N GLN A 319 10.61 -14.73 -3.36
CA GLN A 319 12.05 -14.67 -3.32
C GLN A 319 12.47 -13.65 -2.25
N PRO A 320 13.08 -14.10 -1.14
CA PRO A 320 13.50 -13.19 -0.10
C PRO A 320 14.55 -12.21 -0.63
N ARG A 321 14.55 -11.01 -0.06
CA ARG A 321 15.63 -10.06 -0.37
C ARG A 321 16.98 -10.65 -0.01
N PRO A 322 18.03 -10.26 -0.76
CA PRO A 322 19.39 -10.66 -0.47
C PRO A 322 19.75 -10.42 1.00
N THR A 323 20.34 -11.42 1.62
CA THR A 323 20.85 -11.32 3.00
C THR A 323 22.14 -10.48 3.07
N ILE A 324 22.54 -10.08 4.27
CA ILE A 324 23.80 -9.32 4.47
C ILE A 324 24.98 -10.02 3.81
N SER A 325 25.05 -11.35 3.85
CA SER A 325 26.12 -12.15 3.23
C SER A 325 26.23 -11.97 1.71
N GLN A 326 25.13 -11.67 1.02
CA GLN A 326 25.17 -11.43 -0.43
C GLN A 326 25.85 -10.12 -0.78
N PHE A 327 25.86 -9.13 0.14
CA PHE A 327 26.57 -7.87 -0.05
C PHE A 327 28.10 -8.02 0.02
N GLU A 328 28.63 -9.16 0.43
CA GLU A 328 30.08 -9.47 0.36
C GLU A 328 30.60 -9.47 -1.08
N GLU A 329 29.73 -9.70 -2.07
CA GLU A 329 30.05 -9.59 -3.49
C GLU A 329 30.14 -8.16 -4.01
N THR A 330 29.78 -7.16 -3.18
CA THR A 330 29.86 -5.74 -3.56
C THR A 330 31.29 -5.34 -3.92
N LYS A 331 31.47 -4.75 -5.07
CA LYS A 331 32.77 -4.22 -5.51
C LYS A 331 32.76 -2.71 -5.49
N VAL A 332 33.82 -2.14 -4.96
CA VAL A 332 34.08 -0.70 -4.97
C VAL A 332 35.45 -0.48 -5.60
N ASN A 333 35.49 0.18 -6.75
CA ASN A 333 36.69 0.41 -7.53
C ASN A 333 36.78 1.85 -8.06
N PRO A 334 37.97 2.45 -8.12
CA PRO A 334 39.15 2.05 -7.36
C PRO A 334 39.03 2.40 -5.87
N THR A 335 39.73 1.68 -5.00
CA THR A 335 39.82 2.03 -3.57
C THR A 335 40.78 3.18 -3.29
N LEU A 336 41.64 3.49 -4.24
CA LEU A 336 42.47 4.70 -4.32
C LEU A 336 42.00 5.49 -5.53
N SER A 337 41.36 6.63 -5.34
CA SER A 337 40.64 7.38 -6.37
C SER A 337 41.02 8.85 -6.38
N LYS A 338 40.81 9.49 -7.51
CA LYS A 338 40.81 10.96 -7.67
C LYS A 338 39.41 11.57 -7.56
N GLY A 339 38.50 10.90 -6.82
CA GLY A 339 37.14 11.33 -6.60
C GLY A 339 36.08 10.63 -7.47
N ARG A 340 36.46 9.70 -8.35
CA ARG A 340 35.53 8.89 -9.16
C ARG A 340 35.58 7.44 -8.67
N LEU A 341 34.42 6.92 -8.29
CA LEU A 341 34.24 5.57 -7.77
C LEU A 341 33.16 4.83 -8.57
N TYR A 342 33.36 3.55 -8.74
CA TYR A 342 32.36 2.63 -9.27
C TYR A 342 31.95 1.65 -8.20
N VAL A 343 30.65 1.54 -7.95
CA VAL A 343 30.07 0.59 -7.01
C VAL A 343 29.24 -0.42 -7.78
N GLU A 344 29.69 -1.67 -7.80
CA GLU A 344 28.92 -2.79 -8.32
C GLU A 344 28.24 -3.46 -7.15
N LEU A 345 26.90 -3.42 -7.14
CA LEU A 345 26.07 -4.10 -6.17
C LEU A 345 25.82 -5.56 -6.61
N PRO A 346 25.55 -6.48 -5.69
CA PRO A 346 25.06 -7.81 -6.04
C PRO A 346 23.78 -7.72 -6.88
N PRO A 347 23.49 -8.71 -7.70
CA PRO A 347 22.21 -8.78 -8.40
C PRO A 347 21.04 -8.85 -7.41
N TYR A 348 19.90 -8.26 -7.79
CA TYR A 348 18.63 -8.36 -7.06
C TYR A 348 18.59 -7.74 -5.65
N VAL A 349 19.46 -6.78 -5.34
CA VAL A 349 19.46 -6.12 -4.00
C VAL A 349 18.40 -5.02 -3.86
N GLY A 350 17.80 -4.59 -4.95
CA GLY A 350 16.83 -3.48 -4.94
C GLY A 350 17.44 -2.14 -4.52
N SER A 351 16.63 -1.28 -3.89
CA SER A 351 17.05 0.05 -3.50
C SER A 351 17.96 0.03 -2.26
N VAL A 352 19.15 0.61 -2.36
CA VAL A 352 20.09 0.78 -1.25
C VAL A 352 20.48 2.25 -1.09
N LEU A 353 20.85 2.64 0.14
CA LEU A 353 21.40 3.94 0.44
C LEU A 353 22.93 3.81 0.51
N ILE A 354 23.64 4.44 -0.42
CA ILE A 354 25.08 4.58 -0.36
C ILE A 354 25.40 5.88 0.36
N SER A 355 26.22 5.81 1.42
CA SER A 355 26.70 6.98 2.15
C SER A 355 28.21 6.91 2.29
N ILE A 356 28.88 8.06 2.16
CA ILE A 356 30.31 8.15 2.35
C ILE A 356 30.60 9.13 3.49
N TYR A 357 31.43 8.71 4.42
CA TYR A 357 31.78 9.43 5.63
C TYR A 357 33.27 9.77 5.64
N ASP A 358 33.61 10.91 6.17
CA ASP A 358 34.99 11.22 6.54
C ASP A 358 35.42 10.51 7.84
N VAL A 359 36.65 10.66 8.24
CA VAL A 359 37.19 10.03 9.47
C VAL A 359 36.56 10.54 10.77
N SER A 360 35.84 11.67 10.73
CA SER A 360 35.09 12.21 11.86
C SER A 360 33.68 11.64 11.96
N GLY A 361 33.26 10.86 10.96
CA GLY A 361 31.90 10.32 10.86
C GLY A 361 30.91 11.28 10.18
N LYS A 362 31.36 12.42 9.65
CA LYS A 362 30.54 13.36 8.90
C LYS A 362 30.21 12.78 7.52
N VAL A 363 28.93 12.80 7.14
CA VAL A 363 28.49 12.41 5.80
C VAL A 363 28.97 13.45 4.78
N VAL A 364 29.70 13.00 3.76
CA VAL A 364 30.20 13.83 2.65
C VAL A 364 29.49 13.52 1.33
N TYR A 365 28.81 12.38 1.25
CA TYR A 365 27.99 11.96 0.12
C TYR A 365 26.90 11.02 0.61
N THR A 366 25.72 11.14 0.01
CA THR A 366 24.65 10.16 0.17
C THR A 366 23.78 10.12 -1.07
N SER A 367 23.41 8.93 -1.52
CA SER A 367 22.52 8.71 -2.64
C SER A 367 21.78 7.38 -2.48
N ARG A 368 20.51 7.38 -2.82
CA ARG A 368 19.73 6.15 -2.96
C ARG A 368 19.85 5.65 -4.39
N VAL A 369 20.23 4.40 -4.56
CA VAL A 369 20.49 3.80 -5.88
C VAL A 369 19.74 2.46 -5.98
N ASN A 370 19.32 2.15 -7.20
CA ASN A 370 18.61 0.92 -7.55
C ASN A 370 19.38 0.08 -8.58
N ASP A 371 20.36 0.72 -9.25
CA ASP A 371 21.11 0.07 -10.31
C ASP A 371 22.22 -0.81 -9.75
N ARG A 372 22.52 -1.91 -10.45
CA ARG A 372 23.64 -2.78 -10.11
C ARG A 372 24.99 -2.03 -10.23
N PHE A 373 25.13 -1.19 -11.25
CA PHE A 373 26.35 -0.45 -11.51
C PHE A 373 26.13 1.04 -11.25
N ASN A 374 26.88 1.58 -10.30
CA ASN A 374 26.73 2.97 -9.87
C ASN A 374 28.06 3.71 -10.01
N GLU A 375 28.02 4.90 -10.57
CA GLU A 375 29.14 5.80 -10.66
C GLU A 375 28.95 6.96 -9.68
N ILE A 376 29.96 7.22 -8.86
CA ILE A 376 29.93 8.24 -7.81
C ILE A 376 31.07 9.22 -8.03
N TYR A 377 30.74 10.49 -8.02
CA TYR A 377 31.70 11.59 -8.09
C TYR A 377 31.78 12.29 -6.74
N LEU A 378 32.99 12.37 -6.18
CA LEU A 378 33.27 13.03 -4.90
C LEU A 378 34.12 14.26 -5.14
N ASN A 379 33.66 15.41 -4.68
CA ASN A 379 34.46 16.63 -4.59
C ASN A 379 34.79 16.87 -3.11
N VAL A 380 35.80 16.18 -2.63
CA VAL A 380 36.23 16.21 -1.22
C VAL A 380 37.74 16.35 -1.12
N LYS A 381 38.27 16.77 0.02
CA LYS A 381 39.70 16.84 0.28
C LYS A 381 40.35 15.47 0.17
N GLU A 382 41.64 15.42 -0.16
CA GLU A 382 42.36 14.16 -0.05
C GLU A 382 42.34 13.61 1.37
N GLY A 383 42.23 12.31 1.48
CA GLY A 383 42.11 11.65 2.77
C GLY A 383 41.45 10.28 2.70
N ILE A 384 41.19 9.76 3.87
CA ILE A 384 40.53 8.47 4.08
C ILE A 384 39.04 8.72 4.29
N TYR A 385 38.23 7.92 3.60
CA TYR A 385 36.77 7.93 3.69
C TYR A 385 36.26 6.51 3.85
N PHE A 386 35.02 6.39 4.37
CA PHE A 386 34.33 5.11 4.52
C PHE A 386 33.03 5.14 3.72
N LEU A 387 32.96 4.30 2.68
CA LEU A 387 31.75 4.03 1.95
C LEU A 387 30.93 2.99 2.73
N SER A 388 29.69 3.29 2.97
CA SER A 388 28.73 2.40 3.64
C SER A 388 27.50 2.22 2.77
N ILE A 389 27.00 0.99 2.70
CA ILE A 389 25.74 0.66 2.04
C ILE A 389 24.77 0.24 3.12
N ASN A 390 23.61 0.91 3.15
CA ASN A 390 22.50 0.57 4.01
C ASN A 390 21.35 0.01 3.17
N HIS A 391 20.82 -1.11 3.60
CA HIS A 391 19.69 -1.78 3.01
C HIS A 391 18.65 -2.05 4.11
N ASN A 392 17.41 -1.58 3.92
CA ASN A 392 16.34 -1.71 4.93
C ASN A 392 16.71 -1.23 6.33
N GLY A 393 17.42 -0.09 6.42
CA GLY A 393 17.87 0.48 7.69
C GLY A 393 19.09 -0.20 8.32
N ASN A 394 19.55 -1.33 7.78
CA ASN A 394 20.73 -2.04 8.26
C ASN A 394 21.96 -1.71 7.42
N ARG A 395 23.10 -1.52 8.07
CA ARG A 395 24.39 -1.41 7.38
C ARG A 395 24.83 -2.81 6.93
N VAL A 396 24.85 -3.01 5.59
CA VAL A 396 25.12 -4.32 4.98
C VAL A 396 26.52 -4.43 4.37
N PHE A 397 27.19 -3.30 4.15
CA PHE A 397 28.55 -3.27 3.58
C PHE A 397 29.28 -2.02 4.04
N THR A 398 30.60 -2.13 4.23
CA THR A 398 31.48 -0.98 4.49
C THR A 398 32.84 -1.19 3.81
N LYS A 399 33.34 -0.17 3.14
CA LYS A 399 34.63 -0.20 2.48
C LYS A 399 35.41 1.09 2.76
N LYS A 400 36.66 0.94 3.18
CA LYS A 400 37.61 2.04 3.25
C LYS A 400 38.02 2.43 1.82
N ILE A 401 37.97 3.72 1.52
CA ILE A 401 38.43 4.32 0.27
C ILE A 401 39.42 5.45 0.59
N MET A 402 40.32 5.72 -0.34
CA MET A 402 41.29 6.82 -0.23
C MET A 402 41.14 7.76 -1.43
N ILE A 403 41.02 9.03 -1.15
CA ILE A 403 41.04 10.08 -2.18
C ILE A 403 42.40 10.73 -2.18
N SER A 404 43.11 10.64 -3.29
CA SER A 404 44.50 11.16 -3.44
C SER A 404 44.57 12.57 -4.05
N GLN A 405 43.53 12.99 -4.76
CA GLN A 405 43.32 14.35 -5.26
C GLN A 405 41.83 14.55 -5.47
N SER A 406 41.28 15.73 -5.10
CA SER A 406 39.91 16.08 -5.50
C SER A 406 39.82 16.19 -7.00
N SER A 407 38.84 15.55 -7.60
CA SER A 407 38.57 15.76 -9.05
C SER A 407 38.02 17.16 -9.26
N PRO A 408 38.49 17.93 -10.25
CA PRO A 408 37.84 19.17 -10.64
C PRO A 408 36.47 18.97 -11.29
N TYR A 409 36.01 17.72 -11.47
CA TYR A 409 34.72 17.37 -12.10
C TYR A 409 33.49 17.42 -11.15
N GLY A 410 33.65 17.90 -9.94
CA GLY A 410 32.54 18.05 -8.99
C GLY A 410 31.83 19.41 -9.00
N ALA A 411 32.18 20.30 -9.89
CA ALA A 411 31.48 21.57 -10.06
C ALA A 411 30.87 21.64 -11.45
N ASP A 412 29.55 21.63 -11.51
CA ASP A 412 28.74 21.98 -12.67
C ASP A 412 28.31 20.85 -13.63
N ILE A 413 27.41 20.00 -13.16
CA ILE A 413 26.60 19.13 -14.04
C ILE A 413 25.73 19.97 -15.01
N SER A 414 25.46 21.24 -14.70
CA SER A 414 24.67 22.12 -15.55
C SER A 414 25.37 22.42 -16.92
N LYS A 415 26.67 22.28 -17.01
CA LYS A 415 27.41 22.51 -18.28
C LYS A 415 27.52 21.32 -19.22
N PHE A 416 27.14 20.11 -18.74
CA PHE A 416 27.16 18.90 -19.58
C PHE A 416 25.85 18.61 -20.29
N VAL A 417 24.73 19.17 -19.83
CA VAL A 417 23.42 18.99 -20.47
C VAL A 417 23.29 19.83 -21.72
N ASP A 418 23.96 21.00 -21.77
CA ASP A 418 23.90 21.92 -22.92
C ASP A 418 24.70 21.48 -24.17
N ASN A 419 25.48 20.40 -24.09
CA ASN A 419 26.26 19.88 -25.22
C ASN A 419 25.70 18.61 -25.86
N LEU A 420 24.59 18.06 -25.39
CA LEU A 420 23.95 16.89 -26.00
C LEU A 420 22.81 17.24 -26.96
N ASP A 421 22.37 18.51 -27.00
CA ASP A 421 21.35 18.99 -27.95
C ASP A 421 21.90 19.59 -29.25
N ASN A 422 23.20 19.48 -29.51
CA ASN A 422 23.84 20.03 -30.72
C ASN A 422 24.76 19.05 -31.48
N THR A 423 24.38 17.74 -31.49
CA THR A 423 24.97 16.83 -32.51
C THR A 423 23.92 15.90 -33.08
#